data_3d847447d5dcf747f6e993fc5c65d57c
#
_entry.id   3d847447d5dcf747f6e993fc5c65d57c
#
_cell.length_a   1.000
_cell.length_b   1.000
_cell.length_c   1.000
_cell.angle_alpha   90.00
_cell.angle_beta   90.00
_cell.angle_gamma   90.00
#
_symmetry.space_group_name_H-M   'P 1'
#
loop_
_entity.id
_entity.type
_entity.pdbx_description
1 polymer ?
#
loop_
_entity_poly.entity_id
_entity_poly.type
_entity_poly.pdbx_seq_one_letter_code
_entity_poly.pdbx_strand_id
1 'polypeptide(L)'
;MNSILEKVKDLKNIALLKNQLISAAESCTGGLISKYLTDIPGASSFFESSVVTYSNDSKISLLNVSPETLSVYGAVSKEVVEEMCRGLLKISAATIAISISGIMGPDSNNTSKGIGSTWICIMSKSKTKTNFLELSGSRQENREEAAKVAIINLYDFINEL
;
A
#
# COMPACT_ATOMS: atom_id res chain seq x y z
N MET A 1 0.32 23.93 1.66
CA MET A 1 0.17 22.47 1.48
C MET A 1 1.53 21.84 1.73
N ASN A 2 1.66 21.02 2.77
CA ASN A 2 2.93 20.38 3.08
C ASN A 2 3.32 19.45 1.92
N SER A 3 4.60 19.48 1.53
CA SER A 3 5.09 18.58 0.48
C SER A 3 5.00 17.11 0.94
N ILE A 4 4.96 16.17 0.00
CA ILE A 4 4.96 14.74 0.35
C ILE A 4 6.19 14.37 1.20
N LEU A 5 7.32 15.03 0.98
CA LEU A 5 8.54 14.81 1.77
C LEU A 5 8.38 15.27 3.23
N GLU A 6 7.68 16.37 3.48
CA GLU A 6 7.36 16.79 4.86
C GLU A 6 6.45 15.76 5.53
N LYS A 7 5.43 15.26 4.81
CA LYS A 7 4.56 14.21 5.35
C LYS A 7 5.30 12.92 5.65
N VAL A 8 6.29 12.54 4.84
CA VAL A 8 7.15 11.37 5.12
C VAL A 8 8.04 11.60 6.34
N LYS A 9 8.53 12.82 6.56
CA LYS A 9 9.26 13.17 7.80
C LYS A 9 8.37 13.05 9.03
N ASP A 10 7.14 13.55 8.95
CA ASP A 10 6.15 13.42 10.03
C ASP A 10 5.82 11.94 10.30
N LEU A 11 5.65 11.15 9.23
CA LEU A 11 5.43 9.70 9.31
C LEU A 11 6.60 8.99 10.01
N LYS A 12 7.84 9.32 9.65
CA LYS A 12 9.05 8.80 10.32
C LYS A 12 9.01 9.12 11.81
N ASN A 13 8.75 10.38 12.17
CA ASN A 13 8.74 10.83 13.56
C ASN A 13 7.69 10.06 14.39
N ILE A 14 6.46 9.92 13.88
CA ILE A 14 5.41 9.19 14.60
C ILE A 14 5.68 7.69 14.67
N ALA A 15 6.23 7.09 13.61
CA ALA A 15 6.61 5.69 13.59
C ALA A 15 7.67 5.39 14.64
N LEU A 16 8.71 6.22 14.75
CA LEU A 16 9.76 6.09 15.77
C LEU A 16 9.20 6.30 17.18
N LEU A 17 8.38 7.32 17.38
CA LEU A 17 7.76 7.61 18.68
C LEU A 17 6.93 6.42 19.18
N LYS A 18 6.24 5.72 18.29
CA LYS A 18 5.37 4.57 18.61
C LYS A 18 6.04 3.21 18.39
N ASN A 19 7.36 3.18 18.12
CA ASN A 19 8.13 1.97 17.87
C ASN A 19 7.55 1.10 16.76
N GLN A 20 7.12 1.74 15.66
CA GLN A 20 6.55 1.03 14.51
C GLN A 20 7.59 0.87 13.39
N LEU A 21 7.63 -0.32 12.83
CA LEU A 21 8.43 -0.68 11.66
C LEU A 21 7.49 -1.02 10.50
N ILE A 22 7.68 -0.40 9.36
CA ILE A 22 6.76 -0.42 8.23
C ILE A 22 7.31 -1.29 7.11
N SER A 23 6.44 -2.09 6.49
CA SER A 23 6.69 -2.74 5.19
C SER A 23 5.55 -2.47 4.22
N ALA A 24 5.84 -2.44 2.92
CA ALA A 24 4.88 -2.15 1.86
C ALA A 24 4.73 -3.30 0.86
N ALA A 25 3.50 -3.59 0.44
CA ALA A 25 3.18 -4.49 -0.66
C ALA A 25 2.49 -3.69 -1.77
N GLU A 26 3.21 -3.45 -2.84
CA GLU A 26 2.77 -2.58 -3.92
C GLU A 26 2.37 -3.37 -5.16
N SER A 27 1.25 -3.00 -5.78
CA SER A 27 0.88 -3.48 -7.10
C SER A 27 0.89 -2.30 -8.09
N CYS A 28 -0.17 -1.55 -8.20
CA CYS A 28 -0.33 -0.49 -9.20
C CYS A 28 0.65 0.68 -9.06
N THR A 29 1.18 0.93 -7.89
CA THR A 29 2.17 1.99 -7.62
C THR A 29 3.59 1.60 -8.05
N GLY A 30 3.89 0.29 -8.11
CA GLY A 30 5.14 -0.22 -8.68
C GLY A 30 6.41 0.27 -7.99
N GLY A 31 6.38 0.51 -6.68
CA GLY A 31 7.51 0.99 -5.87
C GLY A 31 7.44 2.47 -5.48
N LEU A 32 6.41 3.22 -5.85
CA LEU A 32 6.31 4.65 -5.51
C LEU A 32 6.17 4.91 -4.02
N ILE A 33 5.46 4.05 -3.27
CA ILE A 33 5.36 4.18 -1.81
C ILE A 33 6.75 4.01 -1.20
N SER A 34 7.46 2.95 -1.57
CA SER A 34 8.82 2.68 -1.12
C SER A 34 9.78 3.80 -1.48
N LYS A 35 9.66 4.35 -2.71
CA LYS A 35 10.43 5.51 -3.14
C LYS A 35 10.22 6.69 -2.18
N TYR A 36 8.97 7.08 -1.91
CA TYR A 36 8.69 8.19 -1.00
C TYR A 36 9.24 7.95 0.41
N LEU A 37 9.07 6.73 0.95
CA LEU A 37 9.58 6.39 2.29
C LEU A 37 11.10 6.46 2.37
N THR A 38 11.79 6.18 1.26
CA THR A 38 13.27 6.17 1.21
C THR A 38 13.89 7.48 0.69
N ASP A 39 13.11 8.44 0.22
CA ASP A 39 13.60 9.75 -0.22
C ASP A 39 14.16 10.62 0.93
N ILE A 40 13.97 10.22 2.18
CA ILE A 40 14.49 10.93 3.35
C ILE A 40 15.64 10.16 4.03
N PRO A 41 16.64 10.85 4.59
CA PRO A 41 17.71 10.21 5.34
C PRO A 41 17.18 9.45 6.57
N GLY A 42 17.81 8.30 6.85
CA GLY A 42 17.46 7.47 8.01
C GLY A 42 16.17 6.67 7.82
N ALA A 43 15.81 6.35 6.60
CA ALA A 43 14.62 5.54 6.27
C ALA A 43 14.67 4.16 6.94
N SER A 44 15.84 3.53 7.06
CA SER A 44 16.03 2.22 7.69
C SER A 44 15.59 2.14 9.16
N SER A 45 15.41 3.28 9.83
CA SER A 45 14.95 3.31 11.21
C SER A 45 13.44 3.05 11.38
N PHE A 46 12.64 3.18 10.31
CA PHE A 46 11.18 3.02 10.35
C PHE A 46 10.61 2.21 9.18
N PHE A 47 11.39 1.99 8.11
CA PHE A 47 11.00 1.22 6.93
C PHE A 47 11.89 -0.01 6.80
N GLU A 48 11.29 -1.20 6.72
CA GLU A 48 12.00 -2.48 6.72
C GLU A 48 12.16 -3.05 5.33
N SER A 49 11.04 -3.20 4.59
CA SER A 49 11.06 -3.83 3.26
C SER A 49 9.86 -3.46 2.42
N SER A 50 9.95 -3.76 1.13
CA SER A 50 8.83 -3.71 0.22
C SER A 50 8.89 -4.84 -0.79
N VAL A 51 7.72 -5.31 -1.21
CA VAL A 51 7.56 -6.23 -2.33
C VAL A 51 6.65 -5.60 -3.39
N VAL A 52 7.03 -5.71 -4.66
CA VAL A 52 6.18 -5.31 -5.77
C VAL A 52 5.54 -6.57 -6.36
N THR A 53 4.27 -6.81 -6.02
CA THR A 53 3.48 -7.95 -6.49
C THR A 53 2.53 -7.49 -7.60
N TYR A 54 3.09 -7.26 -8.78
CA TYR A 54 2.35 -6.66 -9.89
C TYR A 54 1.36 -7.62 -10.54
N SER A 55 1.73 -8.89 -10.70
CA SER A 55 0.88 -9.95 -11.24
C SER A 55 0.09 -10.68 -10.14
N ASN A 56 -0.98 -11.38 -10.53
CA ASN A 56 -1.69 -12.27 -9.61
C ASN A 56 -0.81 -13.39 -9.09
N ASP A 57 0.02 -13.98 -9.96
CA ASP A 57 0.95 -15.06 -9.58
C ASP A 57 1.95 -14.59 -8.52
N SER A 58 2.46 -13.36 -8.62
CA SER A 58 3.36 -12.81 -7.59
C SER A 58 2.64 -12.52 -6.27
N LYS A 59 1.35 -12.13 -6.29
CA LYS A 59 0.55 -11.99 -5.08
C LYS A 59 0.39 -13.33 -4.36
N ILE A 60 0.16 -14.39 -5.13
CA ILE A 60 0.05 -15.76 -4.59
C ILE A 60 1.40 -16.24 -4.05
N SER A 61 2.45 -16.18 -4.86
CA SER A 61 3.74 -16.79 -4.54
C SER A 61 4.51 -16.06 -3.42
N LEU A 62 4.45 -14.72 -3.37
CA LEU A 62 5.19 -13.93 -2.40
C LEU A 62 4.39 -13.60 -1.14
N LEU A 63 3.09 -13.36 -1.27
CA LEU A 63 2.25 -12.91 -0.16
C LEU A 63 1.19 -13.92 0.26
N ASN A 64 1.16 -15.09 -0.38
CA ASN A 64 0.19 -16.15 -0.10
C ASN A 64 -1.27 -15.67 -0.20
N VAL A 65 -1.54 -14.77 -1.15
CA VAL A 65 -2.92 -14.37 -1.48
C VAL A 65 -3.64 -15.58 -2.06
N SER A 66 -4.88 -15.84 -1.62
CA SER A 66 -5.65 -16.99 -2.08
C SER A 66 -6.01 -16.87 -3.56
N PRO A 67 -5.74 -17.91 -4.39
CA PRO A 67 -6.23 -17.95 -5.76
C PRO A 67 -7.75 -17.81 -5.86
N GLU A 68 -8.48 -18.34 -4.88
CA GLU A 68 -9.93 -18.25 -4.80
C GLU A 68 -10.37 -16.80 -4.56
N THR A 69 -9.74 -16.09 -3.64
CA THR A 69 -10.02 -14.67 -3.38
C THR A 69 -9.78 -13.83 -4.63
N LEU A 70 -8.68 -14.07 -5.34
CA LEU A 70 -8.40 -13.41 -6.62
C LEU A 70 -9.45 -13.73 -7.69
N SER A 71 -9.91 -14.96 -7.76
CA SER A 71 -10.93 -15.40 -8.72
C SER A 71 -12.29 -14.78 -8.44
N VAL A 72 -12.70 -14.71 -7.18
CA VAL A 72 -14.03 -14.22 -6.77
C VAL A 72 -14.10 -12.69 -6.78
N TYR A 73 -13.11 -12.03 -6.21
CA TYR A 73 -13.14 -10.56 -5.98
C TYR A 73 -12.29 -9.76 -6.96
N GLY A 74 -11.37 -10.43 -7.66
CA GLY A 74 -10.37 -9.77 -8.51
C GLY A 74 -9.24 -9.12 -7.72
N ALA A 75 -8.15 -8.80 -8.42
CA ALA A 75 -6.94 -8.22 -7.81
C ALA A 75 -7.19 -6.86 -7.14
N VAL A 76 -8.12 -6.07 -7.66
CA VAL A 76 -8.50 -4.76 -7.12
C VAL A 76 -9.74 -4.92 -6.23
N SER A 77 -9.51 -5.32 -4.99
CA SER A 77 -10.57 -5.58 -4.01
C SER A 77 -10.04 -5.38 -2.59
N LYS A 78 -10.98 -5.12 -1.67
CA LYS A 78 -10.70 -5.05 -0.24
C LYS A 78 -10.06 -6.34 0.27
N GLU A 79 -10.62 -7.48 -0.13
CA GLU A 79 -10.22 -8.81 0.28
C GLU A 79 -8.76 -9.08 -0.10
N VAL A 80 -8.37 -8.76 -1.33
CA VAL A 80 -7.01 -9.00 -1.82
C VAL A 80 -5.99 -8.10 -1.12
N VAL A 81 -6.26 -6.80 -0.93
CA VAL A 81 -5.30 -5.93 -0.22
C VAL A 81 -5.16 -6.31 1.26
N GLU A 82 -6.22 -6.79 1.90
CA GLU A 82 -6.12 -7.31 3.27
C GLU A 82 -5.27 -8.59 3.33
N GLU A 83 -5.42 -9.50 2.38
CA GLU A 83 -4.57 -10.70 2.30
C GLU A 83 -3.12 -10.34 1.98
N MET A 84 -2.87 -9.35 1.13
CA MET A 84 -1.52 -8.83 0.86
C MET A 84 -0.86 -8.31 2.15
N CYS A 85 -1.56 -7.53 2.97
CA CYS A 85 -1.06 -7.08 4.28
C CYS A 85 -0.76 -8.26 5.22
N ARG A 86 -1.68 -9.21 5.34
CA ARG A 86 -1.48 -10.41 6.17
C ARG A 86 -0.27 -11.22 5.75
N GLY A 87 -0.10 -11.41 4.44
CA GLY A 87 1.05 -12.10 3.89
C GLY A 87 2.36 -11.36 4.18
N LEU A 88 2.37 -10.05 3.98
CA LEU A 88 3.56 -9.23 4.23
C LEU A 88 3.99 -9.25 5.70
N LEU A 89 3.05 -9.16 6.65
CA LEU A 89 3.34 -9.26 8.09
C LEU A 89 3.92 -10.62 8.50
N LYS A 90 3.63 -11.69 7.75
CA LYS A 90 4.20 -13.03 8.03
C LYS A 90 5.63 -13.19 7.53
N ILE A 91 6.01 -12.49 6.46
CA ILE A 91 7.33 -12.66 5.83
C ILE A 91 8.31 -11.55 6.17
N SER A 92 7.91 -10.53 6.91
CA SER A 92 8.72 -9.38 7.30
C SER A 92 8.79 -9.22 8.82
N ALA A 93 9.74 -8.43 9.30
CA ALA A 93 9.82 -8.03 10.70
C ALA A 93 8.93 -6.80 11.02
N ALA A 94 8.15 -6.33 10.07
CA ALA A 94 7.30 -5.15 10.23
C ALA A 94 6.22 -5.33 11.27
N THR A 95 5.91 -4.25 11.99
CA THR A 95 4.76 -4.16 12.89
C THR A 95 3.53 -3.59 12.18
N ILE A 96 3.76 -2.86 11.07
CA ILE A 96 2.74 -2.27 10.21
C ILE A 96 2.99 -2.69 8.76
N ALA A 97 1.98 -3.26 8.13
CA ALA A 97 1.97 -3.48 6.69
C ALA A 97 1.04 -2.48 6.00
N ILE A 98 1.46 -1.96 4.86
CA ILE A 98 0.59 -1.25 3.92
C ILE A 98 0.55 -2.00 2.60
N SER A 99 -0.62 -2.14 2.00
CA SER A 99 -0.79 -2.73 0.67
C SER A 99 -1.68 -1.88 -0.21
N ILE A 100 -1.46 -1.94 -1.52
CA ILE A 100 -2.21 -1.18 -2.51
C ILE A 100 -2.40 -1.98 -3.80
N SER A 101 -3.61 -1.94 -4.34
CA SER A 101 -3.96 -2.50 -5.64
C SER A 101 -4.99 -1.61 -6.34
N GLY A 102 -4.82 -1.35 -7.64
CA GLY A 102 -5.68 -0.43 -8.37
C GLY A 102 -5.58 -0.55 -9.88
N ILE A 103 -6.51 0.09 -10.57
CA ILE A 103 -6.58 0.20 -12.04
C ILE A 103 -6.19 1.62 -12.43
N MET A 104 -4.97 1.78 -12.94
CA MET A 104 -4.41 3.12 -13.19
C MET A 104 -4.75 3.68 -14.57
N GLY A 105 -5.22 2.84 -15.50
CA GLY A 105 -5.52 3.20 -16.88
C GLY A 105 -4.31 2.96 -17.83
N PRO A 106 -4.49 3.26 -19.16
CA PRO A 106 -5.69 3.79 -19.81
C PRO A 106 -6.84 2.77 -19.94
N ASP A 107 -6.56 1.48 -19.83
CA ASP A 107 -7.54 0.39 -19.94
C ASP A 107 -7.96 -0.15 -18.57
N SER A 108 -9.18 -0.66 -18.47
CA SER A 108 -9.71 -1.28 -17.24
C SER A 108 -9.32 -2.77 -17.10
N ASN A 109 -8.47 -3.30 -17.98
CA ASN A 109 -8.01 -4.70 -17.96
C ASN A 109 -9.14 -5.73 -17.96
N ASN A 110 -10.20 -5.48 -18.76
CA ASN A 110 -11.38 -6.33 -18.89
C ASN A 110 -12.14 -6.58 -17.56
N THR A 111 -12.01 -5.70 -16.58
CA THR A 111 -12.78 -5.76 -15.36
C THR A 111 -14.00 -4.83 -15.44
N SER A 112 -15.06 -5.14 -14.68
CA SER A 112 -16.21 -4.24 -14.52
C SER A 112 -15.91 -3.01 -13.66
N LYS A 113 -14.71 -2.97 -13.04
CA LYS A 113 -14.27 -1.86 -12.18
C LYS A 113 -13.71 -0.74 -13.04
N GLY A 114 -14.01 0.49 -12.68
CA GLY A 114 -13.57 1.68 -13.42
C GLY A 114 -12.08 1.95 -13.28
N ILE A 115 -11.51 2.63 -14.29
CA ILE A 115 -10.16 3.21 -14.20
C ILE A 115 -10.12 4.15 -12.98
N GLY A 116 -9.05 4.10 -12.21
CA GLY A 116 -8.88 4.87 -10.98
C GLY A 116 -9.36 4.15 -9.72
N SER A 117 -10.12 3.05 -9.84
CA SER A 117 -10.50 2.22 -8.69
C SER A 117 -9.27 1.68 -7.99
N THR A 118 -9.11 2.02 -6.71
CA THR A 118 -7.92 1.68 -5.94
C THR A 118 -8.29 1.34 -4.51
N TRP A 119 -7.75 0.25 -4.00
CA TRP A 119 -7.87 -0.17 -2.60
C TRP A 119 -6.53 -0.04 -1.90
N ILE A 120 -6.55 0.50 -0.69
CA ILE A 120 -5.41 0.59 0.22
C ILE A 120 -5.79 -0.08 1.52
N CYS A 121 -4.94 -0.97 2.02
CA CYS A 121 -5.07 -1.56 3.35
C CYS A 121 -3.85 -1.21 4.20
N ILE A 122 -4.08 -0.88 5.45
CA ILE A 122 -3.02 -0.73 6.47
C ILE A 122 -3.40 -1.64 7.62
N MET A 123 -2.45 -2.44 8.07
CA MET A 123 -2.69 -3.48 9.07
C MET A 123 -1.56 -3.52 10.08
N SER A 124 -1.94 -3.59 11.35
CA SER A 124 -1.11 -3.99 12.47
C SER A 124 -1.63 -5.30 13.07
N LYS A 125 -0.98 -5.79 14.11
CA LYS A 125 -1.46 -6.98 14.83
C LYS A 125 -2.86 -6.79 15.44
N SER A 126 -3.23 -5.56 15.81
CA SER A 126 -4.46 -5.25 16.54
C SER A 126 -5.50 -4.45 15.76
N LYS A 127 -5.11 -3.85 14.63
CA LYS A 127 -5.98 -2.92 13.88
C LYS A 127 -5.80 -3.09 12.37
N THR A 128 -6.91 -3.00 11.64
CA THR A 128 -6.92 -2.98 10.17
C THR A 128 -7.79 -1.81 9.70
N LYS A 129 -7.29 -1.07 8.73
CA LYS A 129 -8.03 0.01 8.06
C LYS A 129 -7.90 -0.16 6.55
N THR A 130 -9.02 -0.21 5.85
CA THR A 130 -9.06 -0.41 4.40
C THR A 130 -9.88 0.70 3.77
N ASN A 131 -9.31 1.39 2.79
CA ASN A 131 -9.90 2.54 2.13
C ASN A 131 -10.02 2.30 0.63
N PHE A 132 -11.11 2.77 0.03
CA PHE A 132 -11.33 2.80 -1.40
C PHE A 132 -11.13 4.22 -1.93
N LEU A 133 -10.48 4.33 -3.09
CA LEU A 133 -10.28 5.59 -3.82
C LEU A 133 -10.82 5.46 -5.24
N GLU A 134 -11.39 6.54 -5.74
CA GLU A 134 -11.71 6.73 -7.16
C GLU A 134 -10.87 7.88 -7.70
N LEU A 135 -9.88 7.55 -8.52
CA LEU A 135 -8.96 8.50 -9.13
C LEU A 135 -9.39 8.79 -10.57
N SER A 136 -9.17 10.01 -11.05
CA SER A 136 -9.67 10.46 -12.37
C SER A 136 -8.59 11.07 -13.26
N GLY A 137 -7.32 10.91 -12.90
CA GLY A 137 -6.19 11.42 -13.67
C GLY A 137 -5.70 10.44 -14.75
N SER A 138 -4.63 10.83 -15.43
CA SER A 138 -3.86 9.94 -16.29
C SER A 138 -3.24 8.81 -15.46
N ARG A 139 -2.73 7.78 -16.13
CA ARG A 139 -2.05 6.66 -15.47
C ARG A 139 -0.95 7.12 -14.49
N GLN A 140 -0.13 8.07 -14.90
CA GLN A 140 0.95 8.58 -14.06
C GLN A 140 0.39 9.34 -12.86
N GLU A 141 -0.55 10.25 -13.08
CA GLU A 141 -1.20 11.02 -12.02
C GLU A 141 -1.92 10.12 -11.03
N ASN A 142 -2.65 9.11 -11.49
CA ASN A 142 -3.32 8.13 -10.64
C ASN A 142 -2.33 7.37 -9.75
N ARG A 143 -1.22 6.90 -10.30
CA ARG A 143 -0.18 6.20 -9.53
C ARG A 143 0.47 7.09 -8.47
N GLU A 144 0.79 8.33 -8.82
CA GLU A 144 1.39 9.30 -7.90
C GLU A 144 0.41 9.68 -6.79
N GLU A 145 -0.83 9.96 -7.13
CA GLU A 145 -1.86 10.33 -6.15
C GLU A 145 -2.18 9.16 -5.22
N ALA A 146 -2.32 7.95 -5.74
CA ALA A 146 -2.53 6.75 -4.95
C ALA A 146 -1.41 6.54 -3.92
N ALA A 147 -0.16 6.73 -4.32
CA ALA A 147 0.99 6.60 -3.41
C ALA A 147 1.02 7.70 -2.34
N LYS A 148 0.68 8.96 -2.69
CA LYS A 148 0.59 10.06 -1.73
C LYS A 148 -0.52 9.83 -0.70
N VAL A 149 -1.70 9.42 -1.15
CA VAL A 149 -2.83 9.09 -0.25
C VAL A 149 -2.45 7.92 0.66
N ALA A 150 -1.75 6.92 0.14
CA ALA A 150 -1.25 5.80 0.95
C ALA A 150 -0.34 6.26 2.10
N ILE A 151 0.58 7.20 1.83
CA ILE A 151 1.48 7.78 2.85
C ILE A 151 0.67 8.57 3.90
N ILE A 152 -0.31 9.36 3.48
CA ILE A 152 -1.17 10.12 4.40
C ILE A 152 -1.97 9.17 5.30
N ASN A 153 -2.61 8.16 4.70
CA ASN A 153 -3.38 7.16 5.45
C ASN A 153 -2.50 6.37 6.44
N LEU A 154 -1.25 6.09 6.06
CA LEU A 154 -0.29 5.41 6.92
C LEU A 154 0.09 6.25 8.14
N TYR A 155 0.33 7.55 7.95
CA TYR A 155 0.55 8.48 9.05
C TYR A 155 -0.66 8.52 10.00
N ASP A 156 -1.86 8.72 9.46
CA ASP A 156 -3.09 8.80 10.26
C ASP A 156 -3.33 7.51 11.04
N PHE A 157 -3.13 6.35 10.40
CA PHE A 157 -3.26 5.04 11.05
C PHE A 157 -2.32 4.89 12.25
N ILE A 158 -1.04 5.23 12.07
CA ILE A 158 -0.05 5.11 13.15
C ILE A 158 -0.33 6.13 14.26
N ASN A 159 -0.77 7.34 13.90
CA ASN A 159 -1.12 8.36 14.89
C ASN A 159 -2.30 7.94 15.79
N GLU A 160 -3.22 7.14 15.25
CA GLU A 160 -4.38 6.60 15.96
C GLU A 160 -4.09 5.34 16.81
N LEU A 161 -2.89 4.75 16.73
CA LEU A 161 -2.46 3.63 17.60
C LEU A 161 -2.12 4.09 19.01
#